data_eae8828b52045188e55fd1bdc1fffa2b
#
_entry.id   eae8828b52045188e55fd1bdc1fffa2b
#
_cell.length_a   1.000
_cell.length_b   1.000
_cell.length_c   1.000
_cell.angle_alpha   90.00
_cell.angle_beta   90.00
_cell.angle_gamma   90.00
#
_symmetry.space_group_name_H-M   'P 1'
#
loop_
_entity.id
_entity.type
_entity.pdbx_description
1 polymer ?
#
loop_
_entity_poly.entity_id
_entity_poly.type
_entity_poly.pdbx_seq_one_letter_code
_entity_poly.pdbx_strand_id
1 'polypeptide(L)'
;MNTKDYIQREDKFGAHNYHPLPVVLDRGEGVYVWDVEGKRYFDFLSAYSAVNQGHCHPKIVGAMTDQAKRLTLTSRAFYTSKLGEYEEYITRYFGYDKVLPMNSGAEGDETALKLCRKWAYEKKGIPENEAKIIVCEGNFHGRTITIISMSTDPDSYKGFGPYTPGFVTIPYNDTDALAKELEDPNVAGFLVEPIQGEAGVYVPDDGFLSKAYELCKEKNVLFIADEVQTGLARTGKLLACDHEEVRPDILILGKALSGGVYPVSAVLADDEIMLSIRPGEHGSTYGGNPVAARVAIAALEVIKDEKLSERAEELGQIFRDELKKIDSPMVELVRGKGLLN
;
A
#
# COMPACT_ATOMS: atom_id res chain seq x y z
N MET A 1 -30.35 -10.00 16.96
CA MET A 1 -29.29 -9.49 17.86
C MET A 1 -29.25 -7.98 17.66
N ASN A 2 -29.06 -7.20 18.71
CA ASN A 2 -28.89 -5.75 18.64
C ASN A 2 -27.39 -5.39 18.70
N THR A 3 -27.05 -4.13 18.50
CA THR A 3 -25.65 -3.62 18.55
C THR A 3 -24.88 -4.11 19.78
N LYS A 4 -25.49 -4.06 20.98
CA LYS A 4 -24.86 -4.49 22.24
C LYS A 4 -24.50 -5.97 22.23
N ASP A 5 -25.36 -6.82 21.67
CA ASP A 5 -25.11 -8.27 21.62
C ASP A 5 -23.92 -8.62 20.76
N TYR A 6 -23.73 -7.91 19.62
CA TYR A 6 -22.58 -8.07 18.73
C TYR A 6 -21.29 -7.63 19.41
N ILE A 7 -21.28 -6.43 20.02
CA ILE A 7 -20.11 -5.89 20.75
C ILE A 7 -19.69 -6.84 21.88
N GLN A 8 -20.63 -7.27 22.72
CA GLN A 8 -20.33 -8.21 23.80
C GLN A 8 -19.76 -9.56 23.32
N ARG A 9 -20.21 -10.01 22.14
CA ARG A 9 -19.67 -11.25 21.54
C ARG A 9 -18.24 -11.05 21.11
N GLU A 10 -17.93 -9.95 20.42
CA GLU A 10 -16.57 -9.63 19.97
C GLU A 10 -15.64 -9.40 21.16
N ASP A 11 -16.06 -8.63 22.15
CA ASP A 11 -15.29 -8.43 23.40
C ASP A 11 -14.97 -9.73 24.13
N LYS A 12 -15.91 -10.69 24.12
CA LYS A 12 -15.71 -11.98 24.81
C LYS A 12 -14.70 -12.90 24.11
N PHE A 13 -14.64 -12.87 22.75
CA PHE A 13 -13.88 -13.85 21.98
C PHE A 13 -12.73 -13.26 21.16
N GLY A 14 -12.68 -11.93 21.00
CA GLY A 14 -11.62 -11.23 20.27
C GLY A 14 -10.37 -10.99 21.09
N ALA A 15 -9.29 -10.61 20.43
CA ALA A 15 -7.98 -10.36 21.04
C ALA A 15 -7.82 -8.95 21.64
N HIS A 16 -8.80 -8.06 21.50
CA HIS A 16 -8.78 -6.66 21.99
C HIS A 16 -7.59 -5.82 21.49
N ASN A 17 -7.11 -6.11 20.29
CA ASN A 17 -6.02 -5.37 19.65
C ASN A 17 -6.47 -4.07 18.97
N TYR A 18 -7.76 -3.80 18.93
CA TYR A 18 -8.37 -2.54 18.51
C TYR A 18 -9.33 -2.03 19.57
N HIS A 19 -9.65 -0.73 19.51
CA HIS A 19 -10.71 -0.09 20.29
C HIS A 19 -11.76 0.50 19.32
N PRO A 20 -12.68 -0.33 18.78
CA PRO A 20 -13.64 0.11 17.78
C PRO A 20 -14.64 1.14 18.31
N LEU A 21 -15.16 1.99 17.42
CA LEU A 21 -16.33 2.81 17.70
C LEU A 21 -17.56 1.89 17.96
N PRO A 22 -18.49 2.27 18.84
CA PRO A 22 -19.63 1.41 19.20
C PRO A 22 -20.71 1.39 18.11
N VAL A 23 -20.32 1.06 16.88
CA VAL A 23 -21.16 0.93 15.70
C VAL A 23 -20.89 -0.42 15.06
N VAL A 24 -21.95 -1.21 14.81
CA VAL A 24 -21.82 -2.53 14.18
C VAL A 24 -22.33 -2.45 12.75
N LEU A 25 -21.39 -2.36 11.80
CA LEU A 25 -21.72 -2.27 10.37
C LEU A 25 -22.08 -3.66 9.81
N ASP A 26 -23.08 -3.72 8.93
CA ASP A 26 -23.59 -4.97 8.34
C ASP A 26 -23.66 -4.92 6.81
N ARG A 27 -23.85 -3.75 6.20
CA ARG A 27 -23.99 -3.58 4.76
C ARG A 27 -23.19 -2.38 4.25
N GLY A 28 -22.63 -2.51 3.04
CA GLY A 28 -21.96 -1.42 2.31
C GLY A 28 -22.39 -1.36 0.85
N GLU A 29 -22.53 -0.14 0.30
CA GLU A 29 -22.83 0.10 -1.11
C GLU A 29 -22.31 1.47 -1.54
N GLY A 30 -21.38 1.51 -2.48
CA GLY A 30 -20.76 2.75 -2.92
C GLY A 30 -20.07 3.48 -1.75
N VAL A 31 -20.49 4.70 -1.44
CA VAL A 31 -19.96 5.53 -0.35
C VAL A 31 -20.71 5.35 0.98
N TYR A 32 -21.68 4.48 1.01
CA TYR A 32 -22.56 4.30 2.17
C TYR A 32 -22.30 2.98 2.88
N VAL A 33 -22.42 3.01 4.20
CA VAL A 33 -22.49 1.83 5.06
C VAL A 33 -23.72 1.92 5.97
N TRP A 34 -24.24 0.77 6.40
CA TRP A 34 -25.38 0.68 7.30
C TRP A 34 -25.03 -0.20 8.48
N ASP A 35 -25.47 0.20 9.66
CA ASP A 35 -25.36 -0.64 10.85
C ASP A 35 -26.47 -1.71 10.92
N VAL A 36 -26.38 -2.60 11.90
CA VAL A 36 -27.33 -3.68 12.14
C VAL A 36 -28.74 -3.19 12.53
N GLU A 37 -28.90 -1.91 12.86
CA GLU A 37 -30.17 -1.26 13.18
C GLU A 37 -30.75 -0.52 11.97
N GLY A 38 -30.04 -0.55 10.83
CA GLY A 38 -30.46 0.03 9.55
C GLY A 38 -30.13 1.52 9.41
N LYS A 39 -29.38 2.11 10.33
CA LYS A 39 -28.94 3.50 10.20
C LYS A 39 -27.83 3.60 9.16
N ARG A 40 -27.96 4.55 8.24
CA ARG A 40 -27.00 4.81 7.17
C ARG A 40 -25.97 5.86 7.57
N TYR A 41 -24.72 5.62 7.17
CA TYR A 41 -23.59 6.52 7.35
C TYR A 41 -22.88 6.75 6.01
N PHE A 42 -22.19 7.87 5.86
CA PHE A 42 -21.14 8.04 4.86
C PHE A 42 -19.85 7.40 5.38
N ASP A 43 -19.15 6.65 4.55
CA ASP A 43 -17.83 6.14 4.87
C ASP A 43 -16.75 7.09 4.37
N PHE A 44 -16.25 7.95 5.26
CA PHE A 44 -15.09 8.82 4.98
C PHE A 44 -13.75 8.16 5.29
N LEU A 45 -13.74 7.02 5.99
CA LEU A 45 -12.52 6.30 6.31
C LEU A 45 -12.06 5.41 5.14
N SER A 46 -13.01 4.91 4.34
CA SER A 46 -12.75 4.09 3.14
C SER A 46 -11.85 2.88 3.41
N ALA A 47 -11.95 2.28 4.62
CA ALA A 47 -11.07 1.21 5.08
C ALA A 47 -9.58 1.53 4.80
N TYR A 48 -9.15 2.74 5.14
CA TYR A 48 -7.78 3.24 4.93
C TYR A 48 -7.35 3.20 3.45
N SER A 49 -8.21 3.63 2.54
CA SER A 49 -8.04 3.59 1.07
C SER A 49 -8.15 2.18 0.45
N ALA A 50 -8.79 1.21 1.10
CA ALA A 50 -8.99 -0.10 0.51
C ALA A 50 -10.22 -0.17 -0.42
N VAL A 51 -11.22 0.71 -0.22
CA VAL A 51 -12.46 0.73 -1.00
C VAL A 51 -12.58 1.98 -1.89
N ASN A 52 -11.49 2.33 -2.58
CA ASN A 52 -11.47 3.47 -3.51
C ASN A 52 -12.57 3.39 -4.58
N GLN A 53 -12.90 2.18 -5.01
CA GLN A 53 -13.97 1.89 -5.99
C GLN A 53 -15.37 1.89 -5.37
N GLY A 54 -15.49 2.13 -4.05
CA GLY A 54 -16.72 2.02 -3.29
C GLY A 54 -17.00 0.61 -2.77
N HIS A 55 -17.85 0.53 -1.75
CA HIS A 55 -18.24 -0.75 -1.16
C HIS A 55 -18.99 -1.63 -2.15
N CYS A 56 -18.65 -2.91 -2.19
CA CYS A 56 -19.35 -3.97 -2.93
C CYS A 56 -19.53 -3.63 -4.42
N HIS A 57 -18.53 -3.06 -5.08
CA HIS A 57 -18.63 -2.70 -6.49
C HIS A 57 -19.04 -3.93 -7.35
N PRO A 58 -20.14 -3.86 -8.14
CA PRO A 58 -20.75 -5.03 -8.76
C PRO A 58 -19.83 -5.77 -9.74
N LYS A 59 -18.99 -5.06 -10.51
CA LYS A 59 -18.01 -5.66 -11.43
C LYS A 59 -16.96 -6.47 -10.66
N ILE A 60 -16.49 -5.97 -9.52
CA ILE A 60 -15.44 -6.61 -8.72
C ILE A 60 -16.01 -7.82 -7.97
N VAL A 61 -17.16 -7.66 -7.32
CA VAL A 61 -17.88 -8.76 -6.64
C VAL A 61 -18.27 -9.85 -7.62
N GLY A 62 -18.73 -9.49 -8.83
CA GLY A 62 -19.02 -10.43 -9.90
C GLY A 62 -17.79 -11.25 -10.29
N ALA A 63 -16.66 -10.61 -10.54
CA ALA A 63 -15.40 -11.28 -10.87
C ALA A 63 -14.95 -12.26 -9.79
N MET A 64 -15.06 -11.88 -8.50
CA MET A 64 -14.78 -12.75 -7.36
C MET A 64 -15.70 -13.98 -7.35
N THR A 65 -17.01 -13.75 -7.43
CA THR A 65 -18.03 -14.78 -7.33
C THR A 65 -17.92 -15.81 -8.46
N ASP A 66 -17.68 -15.34 -9.67
CA ASP A 66 -17.54 -16.21 -10.86
C ASP A 66 -16.27 -17.07 -10.78
N GLN A 67 -15.15 -16.48 -10.36
CA GLN A 67 -13.91 -17.23 -10.23
C GLN A 67 -13.94 -18.20 -9.04
N ALA A 68 -14.55 -17.82 -7.92
CA ALA A 68 -14.66 -18.67 -6.74
C ALA A 68 -15.45 -19.98 -7.01
N LYS A 69 -16.40 -19.95 -7.93
CA LYS A 69 -17.14 -21.15 -8.38
C LYS A 69 -16.32 -22.08 -9.28
N ARG A 70 -15.17 -21.64 -9.78
CA ARG A 70 -14.36 -22.41 -10.75
C ARG A 70 -13.09 -22.99 -10.11
N LEU A 71 -12.28 -22.13 -9.52
CA LEU A 71 -11.01 -22.51 -8.87
C LEU A 71 -10.58 -21.35 -7.96
N THR A 72 -10.43 -21.63 -6.68
CA THR A 72 -10.05 -20.60 -5.68
C THR A 72 -8.55 -20.57 -5.43
N LEU A 73 -7.92 -21.73 -5.29
CA LEU A 73 -6.51 -21.87 -4.93
C LEU A 73 -5.94 -23.15 -5.52
N THR A 74 -4.68 -23.10 -5.89
CA THR A 74 -3.85 -24.26 -6.19
C THR A 74 -2.41 -24.00 -5.77
N SER A 75 -1.63 -25.05 -5.55
CA SER A 75 -0.20 -24.92 -5.30
C SER A 75 0.52 -24.24 -6.46
N ARG A 76 1.53 -23.43 -6.17
CA ARG A 76 2.44 -22.84 -7.17
C ARG A 76 3.32 -23.87 -7.89
N ALA A 77 3.19 -25.14 -7.53
CA ALA A 77 3.75 -26.24 -8.33
C ALA A 77 3.04 -26.41 -9.70
N PHE A 78 1.87 -25.76 -9.87
CA PHE A 78 1.09 -25.78 -11.12
C PHE A 78 0.88 -24.38 -11.64
N TYR A 79 0.81 -24.27 -12.97
CA TYR A 79 0.32 -23.04 -13.60
C TYR A 79 -1.20 -22.94 -13.48
N THR A 80 -1.70 -21.70 -13.46
CA THR A 80 -3.14 -21.42 -13.56
C THR A 80 -3.43 -20.52 -14.75
N SER A 81 -4.60 -20.66 -15.36
CA SER A 81 -5.00 -19.81 -16.49
C SER A 81 -5.19 -18.34 -16.11
N LYS A 82 -5.22 -18.00 -14.82
CA LYS A 82 -5.52 -16.64 -14.35
C LYS A 82 -4.30 -15.87 -13.87
N LEU A 83 -3.28 -16.55 -13.39
CA LEU A 83 -2.13 -15.84 -12.88
C LEU A 83 -1.34 -15.13 -13.98
N GLY A 84 -0.99 -15.84 -15.07
CA GLY A 84 -0.28 -15.23 -16.20
C GLY A 84 -1.09 -14.08 -16.85
N GLU A 85 -2.43 -14.22 -16.94
CA GLU A 85 -3.31 -13.14 -17.40
C GLU A 85 -3.19 -11.90 -16.50
N TYR A 86 -3.16 -12.08 -15.18
CA TYR A 86 -2.99 -11.01 -14.22
C TYR A 86 -1.59 -10.38 -14.26
N GLU A 87 -0.56 -11.23 -14.30
CA GLU A 87 0.83 -10.78 -14.38
C GLU A 87 1.07 -9.93 -15.64
N GLU A 88 0.60 -10.38 -16.80
CA GLU A 88 0.66 -9.60 -18.05
C GLU A 88 -0.13 -8.28 -17.96
N TYR A 89 -1.34 -8.34 -17.39
CA TYR A 89 -2.19 -7.16 -17.29
C TYR A 89 -1.56 -6.07 -16.39
N ILE A 90 -1.14 -6.44 -15.17
CA ILE A 90 -0.64 -5.47 -14.20
C ILE A 90 0.73 -4.91 -14.60
N THR A 91 1.63 -5.73 -15.16
CA THR A 91 2.95 -5.27 -15.63
C THR A 91 2.81 -4.28 -16.78
N ARG A 92 1.93 -4.53 -17.74
CA ARG A 92 1.62 -3.58 -18.81
C ARG A 92 0.93 -2.32 -18.31
N TYR A 93 0.06 -2.45 -17.31
CA TYR A 93 -0.70 -1.32 -16.76
C TYR A 93 0.20 -0.29 -16.07
N PHE A 94 1.23 -0.74 -15.34
CA PHE A 94 2.18 0.11 -14.62
C PHE A 94 3.54 0.28 -15.31
N GLY A 95 3.80 -0.42 -16.42
CA GLY A 95 5.03 -0.27 -17.20
C GLY A 95 6.26 -0.92 -16.54
N TYR A 96 6.12 -2.11 -15.93
CA TYR A 96 7.21 -2.91 -15.37
C TYR A 96 7.35 -4.25 -16.09
N ASP A 97 8.53 -4.88 -15.97
CA ASP A 97 8.77 -6.18 -16.58
C ASP A 97 8.13 -7.33 -15.81
N LYS A 98 8.13 -7.25 -14.47
CA LYS A 98 7.69 -8.33 -13.59
C LYS A 98 6.83 -7.86 -12.43
N VAL A 99 6.02 -8.79 -11.94
CA VAL A 99 5.25 -8.65 -10.69
C VAL A 99 5.41 -9.89 -9.82
N LEU A 100 5.52 -9.69 -8.51
CA LEU A 100 5.43 -10.75 -7.50
C LEU A 100 4.17 -10.50 -6.66
N PRO A 101 3.08 -11.30 -6.88
CA PRO A 101 1.83 -11.13 -6.16
C PRO A 101 1.93 -11.66 -4.72
N MET A 102 1.39 -10.87 -3.77
CA MET A 102 1.27 -11.23 -2.35
C MET A 102 -0.19 -10.98 -1.89
N ASN A 103 -0.44 -10.93 -0.57
CA ASN A 103 -1.81 -10.82 -0.05
C ASN A 103 -2.05 -9.51 0.72
N SER A 104 -1.14 -9.12 1.61
CA SER A 104 -1.25 -7.89 2.39
C SER A 104 -0.18 -6.88 2.01
N GLY A 105 -0.40 -5.59 2.36
CA GLY A 105 0.63 -4.56 2.18
C GLY A 105 1.93 -4.94 2.89
N ALA A 106 1.86 -5.37 4.15
CA ALA A 106 3.03 -5.79 4.92
C ALA A 106 3.82 -6.93 4.24
N GLU A 107 3.15 -7.91 3.60
CA GLU A 107 3.84 -8.93 2.79
C GLU A 107 4.50 -8.32 1.55
N GLY A 108 3.89 -7.31 0.95
CA GLY A 108 4.48 -6.54 -0.15
C GLY A 108 5.77 -5.83 0.29
N ASP A 109 5.73 -5.13 1.42
CA ASP A 109 6.89 -4.45 2.00
C ASP A 109 8.00 -5.43 2.38
N GLU A 110 7.68 -6.53 3.08
CA GLU A 110 8.64 -7.60 3.40
C GLU A 110 9.28 -8.19 2.12
N THR A 111 8.50 -8.34 1.06
CA THR A 111 8.97 -8.81 -0.25
C THR A 111 9.93 -7.80 -0.88
N ALA A 112 9.58 -6.51 -0.87
CA ALA A 112 10.41 -5.44 -1.42
C ALA A 112 11.73 -5.30 -0.65
N LEU A 113 11.70 -5.38 0.69
CA LEU A 113 12.90 -5.38 1.53
C LEU A 113 13.82 -6.55 1.22
N LYS A 114 13.27 -7.77 1.10
CA LYS A 114 14.04 -8.97 0.72
C LYS A 114 14.64 -8.83 -0.67
N LEU A 115 13.86 -8.36 -1.63
CA LEU A 115 14.29 -8.14 -3.01
C LEU A 115 15.42 -7.12 -3.07
N CYS A 116 15.27 -5.98 -2.40
CA CYS A 116 16.27 -4.93 -2.31
C CYS A 116 17.60 -5.45 -1.72
N ARG A 117 17.56 -6.15 -0.58
CA ARG A 117 18.76 -6.74 0.04
C ARG A 117 19.43 -7.75 -0.89
N LYS A 118 18.64 -8.63 -1.52
CA LYS A 118 19.18 -9.65 -2.44
C LYS A 118 19.86 -9.01 -3.65
N TRP A 119 19.20 -8.03 -4.27
CA TRP A 119 19.79 -7.24 -5.35
C TRP A 119 21.09 -6.54 -4.92
N ALA A 120 21.11 -5.97 -3.72
CA ALA A 120 22.28 -5.28 -3.20
C ALA A 120 23.49 -6.20 -3.05
N TYR A 121 23.29 -7.42 -2.59
CA TYR A 121 24.37 -8.40 -2.45
C TYR A 121 24.81 -8.97 -3.80
N GLU A 122 23.89 -9.27 -4.71
CA GLU A 122 24.22 -9.94 -5.97
C GLU A 122 24.62 -8.99 -7.10
N LYS A 123 24.10 -7.74 -7.10
CA LYS A 123 24.30 -6.78 -8.19
C LYS A 123 25.09 -5.56 -7.80
N LYS A 124 24.78 -4.91 -6.66
CA LYS A 124 25.51 -3.74 -6.19
C LYS A 124 26.85 -4.11 -5.55
N GLY A 125 27.00 -5.33 -5.02
CA GLY A 125 28.24 -5.83 -4.42
C GLY A 125 28.44 -5.41 -2.97
N ILE A 126 27.37 -5.07 -2.25
CA ILE A 126 27.40 -4.85 -0.81
C ILE A 126 27.75 -6.19 -0.12
N PRO A 127 28.65 -6.20 0.90
CA PRO A 127 28.94 -7.41 1.65
C PRO A 127 27.70 -8.01 2.30
N GLU A 128 27.65 -9.35 2.36
CA GLU A 128 26.51 -10.04 2.95
C GLU A 128 26.23 -9.58 4.39
N ASN A 129 24.96 -9.35 4.73
CA ASN A 129 24.45 -8.82 6.00
C ASN A 129 24.78 -7.34 6.31
N GLU A 130 25.40 -6.58 5.38
CA GLU A 130 25.72 -5.18 5.58
C GLU A 130 24.76 -4.21 4.87
N ALA A 131 23.84 -4.71 4.04
CA ALA A 131 22.88 -3.86 3.33
C ALA A 131 21.99 -3.07 4.28
N LYS A 132 21.95 -1.75 4.06
CA LYS A 132 21.11 -0.80 4.80
C LYS A 132 19.99 -0.29 3.92
N ILE A 133 18.82 -0.07 4.53
CA ILE A 133 17.66 0.55 3.88
C ILE A 133 17.30 1.79 4.67
N ILE A 134 17.24 2.93 3.98
CA ILE A 134 16.82 4.20 4.56
C ILE A 134 15.29 4.22 4.58
N VAL A 135 14.71 4.69 5.70
CA VAL A 135 13.28 4.87 5.91
C VAL A 135 13.01 6.23 6.56
N CYS A 136 11.79 6.72 6.49
CA CYS A 136 11.44 8.00 7.08
C CYS A 136 10.85 7.85 8.49
N GLU A 137 11.03 8.87 9.34
CA GLU A 137 10.26 9.01 10.57
C GLU A 137 8.75 9.06 10.26
N GLY A 138 7.91 8.57 11.16
CA GLY A 138 6.46 8.56 10.99
C GLY A 138 5.95 7.55 9.95
N ASN A 139 6.81 6.64 9.44
CA ASN A 139 6.40 5.65 8.46
C ASN A 139 5.41 4.62 9.02
N PHE A 140 4.58 4.08 8.11
CA PHE A 140 3.72 2.95 8.39
C PHE A 140 3.69 1.96 7.21
N HIS A 141 4.36 0.83 7.36
CA HIS A 141 4.45 -0.23 6.35
C HIS A 141 3.81 -1.55 6.81
N GLY A 142 3.12 -1.55 7.95
CA GLY A 142 2.48 -2.72 8.54
C GLY A 142 2.96 -3.06 9.94
N ARG A 143 2.74 -4.32 10.38
CA ARG A 143 3.00 -4.71 11.78
C ARG A 143 3.71 -6.06 11.95
N THR A 144 4.42 -6.53 10.93
CA THR A 144 5.32 -7.70 11.06
C THR A 144 6.61 -7.32 11.78
N ILE A 145 7.35 -8.31 12.27
CA ILE A 145 8.58 -8.09 13.07
C ILE A 145 9.61 -7.22 12.33
N THR A 146 9.85 -7.49 11.03
CA THR A 146 10.80 -6.69 10.25
C THR A 146 10.25 -5.26 10.05
N ILE A 147 8.99 -5.13 9.74
CA ILE A 147 8.35 -3.83 9.50
C ILE A 147 8.39 -2.94 10.74
N ILE A 148 8.03 -3.47 11.92
CA ILE A 148 8.09 -2.69 13.16
C ILE A 148 9.53 -2.34 13.59
N SER A 149 10.53 -3.05 13.06
CA SER A 149 11.95 -2.75 13.33
C SER A 149 12.39 -1.41 12.73
N MET A 150 11.67 -0.88 11.74
CA MET A 150 11.91 0.42 11.13
C MET A 150 10.87 1.47 11.52
N SER A 151 9.89 1.12 12.36
CA SER A 151 8.86 2.05 12.84
C SER A 151 9.42 2.99 13.90
N THR A 152 8.95 4.24 13.88
CA THR A 152 9.22 5.23 14.93
C THR A 152 8.04 5.42 15.88
N ASP A 153 6.93 4.69 15.68
CA ASP A 153 5.77 4.67 16.55
C ASP A 153 5.96 3.70 17.72
N PRO A 154 6.10 4.19 18.98
CA PRO A 154 6.31 3.34 20.15
C PRO A 154 5.23 2.28 20.36
N ASP A 155 3.97 2.58 19.99
CA ASP A 155 2.85 1.64 20.12
C ASP A 155 2.98 0.47 19.15
N SER A 156 3.69 0.67 18.05
CA SER A 156 3.95 -0.37 17.05
C SER A 156 5.10 -1.31 17.41
N TYR A 157 6.19 -0.79 17.99
CA TYR A 157 7.42 -1.59 18.15
C TYR A 157 7.75 -1.96 19.61
N LYS A 158 7.36 -1.16 20.59
CA LYS A 158 7.80 -1.35 22.00
C LYS A 158 7.35 -2.69 22.56
N GLY A 159 8.31 -3.47 23.04
CA GLY A 159 8.06 -4.78 23.66
C GLY A 159 8.07 -5.97 22.69
N PHE A 160 8.30 -5.75 21.38
CA PHE A 160 8.30 -6.80 20.36
C PHE A 160 9.69 -7.16 19.81
N GLY A 161 10.78 -6.66 20.43
CA GLY A 161 12.15 -7.05 20.06
C GLY A 161 12.48 -8.53 20.34
N PRO A 162 13.58 -9.04 19.79
CA PRO A 162 14.67 -8.34 19.12
C PRO A 162 14.30 -7.87 17.72
N TYR A 163 14.85 -6.71 17.32
CA TYR A 163 14.52 -6.07 16.05
C TYR A 163 15.45 -6.52 14.93
N THR A 164 14.90 -6.53 13.71
CA THR A 164 15.67 -6.78 12.48
C THR A 164 16.61 -5.61 12.21
N PRO A 165 17.93 -5.83 12.05
CA PRO A 165 18.92 -4.76 11.79
C PRO A 165 18.90 -4.28 10.34
N GLY A 166 19.65 -3.21 10.07
CA GLY A 166 19.91 -2.71 8.72
C GLY A 166 18.94 -1.63 8.25
N PHE A 167 18.29 -0.92 9.17
CA PHE A 167 17.47 0.25 8.86
C PHE A 167 18.13 1.54 9.38
N VAL A 168 18.04 2.60 8.57
CA VAL A 168 18.50 3.95 8.90
C VAL A 168 17.29 4.88 8.78
N THR A 169 16.94 5.57 9.86
CA THR A 169 15.79 6.45 9.90
C THR A 169 16.22 7.90 9.71
N ILE A 170 15.55 8.62 8.81
CA ILE A 170 15.74 10.05 8.55
C ILE A 170 14.41 10.80 8.73
N PRO A 171 14.41 12.13 8.95
CA PRO A 171 13.19 12.91 8.92
C PRO A 171 12.48 12.80 7.56
N TYR A 172 11.14 12.76 7.59
CA TYR A 172 10.36 12.80 6.35
C TYR A 172 10.47 14.18 5.70
N ASN A 173 10.48 14.22 4.36
CA ASN A 173 10.62 15.47 3.58
C ASN A 173 12.00 16.16 3.73
N ASP A 174 13.05 15.44 4.12
CA ASP A 174 14.40 15.96 4.31
C ASP A 174 15.38 15.33 3.30
N THR A 175 15.57 16.00 2.15
CA THR A 175 16.49 15.53 1.10
C THR A 175 17.97 15.72 1.48
N ASP A 176 18.32 16.61 2.40
CA ASP A 176 19.69 16.80 2.84
C ASP A 176 20.10 15.68 3.80
N ALA A 177 19.19 15.26 4.69
CA ALA A 177 19.40 14.06 5.50
C ALA A 177 19.52 12.80 4.63
N LEU A 178 18.67 12.66 3.59
CA LEU A 178 18.80 11.58 2.62
C LEU A 178 20.15 11.59 1.92
N ALA A 179 20.57 12.72 1.36
CA ALA A 179 21.84 12.86 0.67
C ALA A 179 23.02 12.47 1.55
N LYS A 180 23.01 12.84 2.82
CA LYS A 180 24.06 12.51 3.80
C LYS A 180 24.13 10.99 4.03
N GLU A 181 23.01 10.33 4.27
CA GLU A 181 23.00 8.87 4.51
C GLU A 181 23.34 8.07 3.25
N LEU A 182 23.05 8.59 2.06
CA LEU A 182 23.44 7.99 0.77
C LEU A 182 24.96 7.99 0.50
N GLU A 183 25.78 8.69 1.29
CA GLU A 183 27.24 8.59 1.20
C GLU A 183 27.78 7.25 1.72
N ASP A 184 27.00 6.50 2.50
CA ASP A 184 27.37 5.14 2.93
C ASP A 184 27.19 4.15 1.76
N PRO A 185 28.26 3.50 1.28
CA PRO A 185 28.20 2.58 0.15
C PRO A 185 27.34 1.33 0.41
N ASN A 186 27.04 1.04 1.68
CA ASN A 186 26.21 -0.09 2.08
C ASN A 186 24.70 0.22 2.05
N VAL A 187 24.30 1.43 1.66
CA VAL A 187 22.87 1.74 1.44
C VAL A 187 22.40 1.07 0.16
N ALA A 188 21.40 0.21 0.31
CA ALA A 188 20.81 -0.58 -0.76
C ALA A 188 19.55 0.06 -1.36
N GLY A 189 18.70 0.67 -0.50
CA GLY A 189 17.40 1.22 -0.89
C GLY A 189 16.95 2.36 0.02
N PHE A 190 16.05 3.16 -0.52
CA PHE A 190 15.24 4.14 0.21
C PHE A 190 13.77 3.74 0.07
N LEU A 191 13.14 3.35 1.17
CA LEU A 191 11.71 3.00 1.24
C LEU A 191 10.92 4.19 1.77
N VAL A 192 9.92 4.62 1.01
CA VAL A 192 9.12 5.81 1.33
C VAL A 192 7.66 5.65 0.95
N GLU A 193 6.76 6.15 1.81
CA GLU A 193 5.39 6.46 1.42
C GLU A 193 5.40 7.82 0.70
N PRO A 194 4.90 7.93 -0.55
CA PRO A 194 4.85 9.22 -1.25
C PRO A 194 4.07 10.31 -0.51
N ILE A 195 3.05 9.92 0.26
CA ILE A 195 2.33 10.71 1.26
C ILE A 195 2.17 9.81 2.48
N GLN A 196 2.63 10.24 3.64
CA GLN A 196 2.45 9.46 4.86
C GLN A 196 0.99 9.53 5.33
N GLY A 197 0.28 8.42 5.20
CA GLY A 197 -1.16 8.36 5.51
C GLY A 197 -1.44 8.25 7.00
N GLU A 198 -0.96 7.21 7.65
CA GLU A 198 -1.24 6.91 9.07
C GLU A 198 -0.67 7.97 10.02
N ALA A 199 0.43 8.61 9.68
CA ALA A 199 0.99 9.71 10.45
C ALA A 199 0.11 10.97 10.46
N GLY A 200 -0.90 11.05 9.59
CA GLY A 200 -1.85 12.17 9.54
C GLY A 200 -1.90 12.89 8.20
N VAL A 201 -1.74 12.19 7.09
CA VAL A 201 -1.75 12.73 5.73
C VAL A 201 -0.68 13.82 5.54
N TYR A 202 0.58 13.47 5.81
CA TYR A 202 1.69 14.38 5.55
C TYR A 202 2.06 14.34 4.07
N VAL A 203 1.68 15.40 3.34
CA VAL A 203 2.07 15.64 1.96
C VAL A 203 3.44 16.32 1.97
N PRO A 204 4.45 15.78 1.29
CA PRO A 204 5.76 16.41 1.25
C PRO A 204 5.73 17.68 0.39
N ASP A 205 6.80 18.48 0.49
CA ASP A 205 6.99 19.65 -0.37
C ASP A 205 7.12 19.22 -1.84
N ASP A 206 6.67 20.07 -2.74
CA ASP A 206 6.79 19.81 -4.18
C ASP A 206 8.28 19.63 -4.57
N GLY A 207 8.57 18.57 -5.30
CA GLY A 207 9.93 18.21 -5.71
C GLY A 207 10.69 17.30 -4.73
N PHE A 208 10.10 16.94 -3.59
CA PHE A 208 10.76 16.01 -2.65
C PHE A 208 11.00 14.64 -3.26
N LEU A 209 9.96 14.04 -3.86
CA LEU A 209 10.08 12.67 -4.41
C LEU A 209 11.02 12.63 -5.60
N SER A 210 10.91 13.61 -6.51
CA SER A 210 11.78 13.69 -7.69
C SER A 210 13.24 13.88 -7.30
N LYS A 211 13.53 14.78 -6.35
CA LYS A 211 14.90 14.99 -5.85
C LYS A 211 15.44 13.75 -5.12
N ALA A 212 14.62 13.12 -4.28
CA ALA A 212 15.01 11.89 -3.58
C ALA A 212 15.30 10.74 -4.57
N TYR A 213 14.48 10.63 -5.62
CA TYR A 213 14.71 9.66 -6.70
C TYR A 213 16.03 9.92 -7.43
N GLU A 214 16.32 11.17 -7.81
CA GLU A 214 17.59 11.55 -8.45
C GLU A 214 18.79 11.21 -7.58
N LEU A 215 18.76 11.56 -6.29
CA LEU A 215 19.82 11.24 -5.33
C LEU A 215 20.06 9.73 -5.22
N CYS A 216 18.98 8.93 -5.16
CA CYS A 216 19.08 7.48 -5.14
C CYS A 216 19.73 6.94 -6.42
N LYS A 217 19.34 7.45 -7.59
CA LYS A 217 19.90 7.03 -8.90
C LYS A 217 21.38 7.34 -9.01
N GLU A 218 21.81 8.54 -8.57
CA GLU A 218 23.23 8.94 -8.57
C GLU A 218 24.12 7.99 -7.74
N LYS A 219 23.58 7.45 -6.66
CA LYS A 219 24.31 6.55 -5.73
C LYS A 219 24.04 5.06 -5.99
N ASN A 220 23.32 4.71 -7.09
CA ASN A 220 22.89 3.34 -7.38
C ASN A 220 22.19 2.69 -6.18
N VAL A 221 21.19 3.40 -5.62
CA VAL A 221 20.33 2.99 -4.52
C VAL A 221 18.91 2.84 -5.06
N LEU A 222 18.21 1.75 -4.71
CA LEU A 222 16.85 1.52 -5.20
C LEU A 222 15.86 2.45 -4.51
N PHE A 223 15.09 3.19 -5.31
CA PHE A 223 13.94 3.95 -4.83
C PHE A 223 12.72 3.04 -4.74
N ILE A 224 12.22 2.81 -3.54
CA ILE A 224 11.11 1.89 -3.24
C ILE A 224 9.93 2.71 -2.78
N ALA A 225 8.84 2.71 -3.56
CA ALA A 225 7.62 3.41 -3.19
C ALA A 225 6.58 2.46 -2.60
N ASP A 226 6.20 2.72 -1.36
CA ASP A 226 5.01 2.11 -0.76
C ASP A 226 3.77 2.92 -1.15
N GLU A 227 3.13 2.49 -2.23
CA GLU A 227 1.87 3.04 -2.74
C GLU A 227 0.63 2.24 -2.27
N VAL A 228 0.77 1.49 -1.20
CA VAL A 228 -0.32 0.65 -0.65
C VAL A 228 -1.52 1.51 -0.25
N GLN A 229 -1.30 2.69 0.35
CA GLN A 229 -2.38 3.59 0.73
C GLN A 229 -2.60 4.72 -0.29
N THR A 230 -1.55 5.23 -0.88
CA THR A 230 -1.56 6.42 -1.74
C THR A 230 -1.94 6.14 -3.17
N GLY A 231 -1.67 4.92 -3.64
CA GLY A 231 -1.89 4.51 -5.02
C GLY A 231 -3.36 4.29 -5.40
N LEU A 232 -3.54 3.86 -6.63
CA LEU A 232 -4.82 3.40 -7.17
C LEU A 232 -5.93 4.46 -7.07
N ALA A 233 -5.63 5.62 -7.63
CA ALA A 233 -6.50 6.79 -7.78
C ALA A 233 -6.74 7.62 -6.51
N ARG A 234 -6.29 7.18 -5.31
CA ARG A 234 -6.60 7.87 -4.05
C ARG A 234 -6.19 9.33 -4.05
N THR A 235 -5.03 9.66 -4.61
CA THR A 235 -4.44 11.02 -4.55
C THR A 235 -4.74 11.88 -5.79
N GLY A 236 -5.63 11.44 -6.69
CA GLY A 236 -5.96 12.18 -7.91
C GLY A 236 -5.11 11.79 -9.13
N LYS A 237 -4.10 10.95 -8.94
CA LYS A 237 -3.32 10.29 -9.98
C LYS A 237 -3.43 8.77 -9.81
N LEU A 238 -2.98 8.00 -10.79
CA LEU A 238 -2.95 6.54 -10.66
C LEU A 238 -2.06 6.11 -9.50
N LEU A 239 -0.86 6.69 -9.41
CA LEU A 239 0.08 6.59 -8.31
C LEU A 239 0.36 7.98 -7.73
N ALA A 240 0.68 8.08 -6.45
CA ALA A 240 1.09 9.37 -5.88
C ALA A 240 2.45 9.84 -6.43
N CYS A 241 3.34 8.92 -6.77
CA CYS A 241 4.60 9.22 -7.47
C CYS A 241 4.38 9.92 -8.82
N ASP A 242 3.24 9.74 -9.49
CA ASP A 242 2.92 10.38 -10.76
C ASP A 242 2.73 11.91 -10.64
N HIS A 243 2.54 12.45 -9.43
CA HIS A 243 2.48 13.89 -9.21
C HIS A 243 3.81 14.58 -9.51
N GLU A 244 4.92 13.86 -9.38
CA GLU A 244 6.27 14.35 -9.62
C GLU A 244 7.01 13.57 -10.72
N GLU A 245 6.28 12.83 -11.54
CA GLU A 245 6.80 12.04 -12.66
C GLU A 245 7.89 11.02 -12.25
N VAL A 246 7.83 10.53 -11.01
CA VAL A 246 8.77 9.53 -10.47
C VAL A 246 8.27 8.13 -10.79
N ARG A 247 9.12 7.33 -11.44
CA ARG A 247 8.91 5.90 -11.61
C ARG A 247 9.83 5.14 -10.64
N PRO A 248 9.29 4.59 -9.54
CA PRO A 248 10.07 3.83 -8.57
C PRO A 248 10.80 2.63 -9.18
N ASP A 249 11.95 2.24 -8.62
CA ASP A 249 12.63 0.99 -8.98
C ASP A 249 11.85 -0.23 -8.48
N ILE A 250 11.23 -0.11 -7.31
CA ILE A 250 10.29 -1.10 -6.77
C ILE A 250 9.00 -0.37 -6.38
N LEU A 251 7.89 -0.84 -6.92
CA LEU A 251 6.55 -0.34 -6.62
C LEU A 251 5.78 -1.36 -5.80
N ILE A 252 5.24 -0.94 -4.66
CA ILE A 252 4.42 -1.78 -3.78
C ILE A 252 2.97 -1.31 -3.86
N LEU A 253 2.05 -2.24 -4.17
CA LEU A 253 0.62 -1.99 -4.27
C LEU A 253 -0.15 -2.92 -3.32
N GLY A 254 -1.28 -2.43 -2.81
CA GLY A 254 -2.16 -3.21 -1.93
C GLY A 254 -3.54 -2.57 -1.82
N LYS A 255 -4.21 -2.76 -0.70
CA LYS A 255 -5.50 -2.11 -0.37
C LYS A 255 -6.48 -2.08 -1.56
N ALA A 256 -6.62 -0.95 -2.25
CA ALA A 256 -7.54 -0.77 -3.37
C ALA A 256 -7.22 -1.63 -4.61
N LEU A 257 -6.10 -2.38 -4.61
CA LEU A 257 -5.80 -3.34 -5.67
C LEU A 257 -6.89 -4.43 -5.80
N SER A 258 -7.68 -4.61 -4.75
CA SER A 258 -8.84 -5.52 -4.76
C SER A 258 -10.20 -4.82 -4.69
N GLY A 259 -10.22 -3.48 -4.64
CA GLY A 259 -11.47 -2.76 -4.37
C GLY A 259 -12.14 -3.12 -3.04
N GLY A 260 -11.35 -3.55 -2.05
CA GLY A 260 -11.82 -3.93 -0.72
C GLY A 260 -12.53 -5.29 -0.64
N VAL A 261 -12.52 -6.09 -1.72
CA VAL A 261 -13.29 -7.32 -1.81
C VAL A 261 -12.48 -8.55 -1.39
N TYR A 262 -11.15 -8.53 -1.59
CA TYR A 262 -10.26 -9.66 -1.32
C TYR A 262 -8.85 -9.18 -0.95
N PRO A 263 -8.10 -9.85 -0.06
CA PRO A 263 -6.72 -9.47 0.23
C PRO A 263 -5.81 -9.70 -0.98
N VAL A 264 -5.26 -8.60 -1.53
CA VAL A 264 -4.33 -8.63 -2.67
C VAL A 264 -3.28 -7.55 -2.50
N SER A 265 -2.02 -7.90 -2.70
CA SER A 265 -0.92 -6.96 -2.89
C SER A 265 0.02 -7.42 -3.99
N ALA A 266 0.88 -6.54 -4.44
CA ALA A 266 1.82 -6.81 -5.51
C ALA A 266 3.09 -5.98 -5.34
N VAL A 267 4.23 -6.58 -5.71
CA VAL A 267 5.51 -5.89 -5.85
C VAL A 267 5.91 -5.94 -7.31
N LEU A 268 6.13 -4.77 -7.92
CA LEU A 268 6.54 -4.65 -9.32
C LEU A 268 7.97 -4.11 -9.38
N ALA A 269 8.76 -4.65 -10.28
CA ALA A 269 10.11 -4.18 -10.61
C ALA A 269 10.51 -4.70 -12.00
N ASP A 270 11.56 -4.10 -12.57
CA ASP A 270 12.13 -4.58 -13.82
C ASP A 270 12.97 -5.86 -13.63
N ASP A 271 13.28 -6.53 -14.72
CA ASP A 271 13.99 -7.81 -14.76
C ASP A 271 15.30 -7.79 -13.95
N GLU A 272 16.08 -6.72 -14.06
CA GLU A 272 17.36 -6.58 -13.37
C GLU A 272 17.25 -6.70 -11.84
N ILE A 273 16.16 -6.22 -11.29
CA ILE A 273 15.88 -6.26 -9.86
C ILE A 273 15.12 -7.53 -9.51
N MET A 274 13.97 -7.77 -10.16
CA MET A 274 13.06 -8.86 -9.77
C MET A 274 13.69 -10.24 -9.90
N LEU A 275 14.52 -10.46 -10.91
CA LEU A 275 15.17 -11.76 -11.14
C LEU A 275 16.36 -12.05 -10.21
N SER A 276 16.63 -11.18 -9.24
CA SER A 276 17.53 -11.51 -8.12
C SER A 276 16.94 -12.59 -7.21
N ILE A 277 15.60 -12.67 -7.10
CA ILE A 277 14.91 -13.77 -6.38
C ILE A 277 14.78 -14.97 -7.32
N ARG A 278 15.33 -16.12 -6.89
CA ARG A 278 15.32 -17.37 -7.65
C ARG A 278 14.23 -18.34 -7.17
N PRO A 279 13.87 -19.35 -7.97
CA PRO A 279 12.91 -20.37 -7.55
C PRO A 279 13.24 -20.98 -6.18
N GLY A 280 12.25 -20.98 -5.28
CA GLY A 280 12.39 -21.53 -3.91
C GLY A 280 12.85 -20.53 -2.84
N GLU A 281 13.30 -19.33 -3.20
CA GLU A 281 13.83 -18.36 -2.23
C GLU A 281 12.76 -17.44 -1.62
N HIS A 282 11.61 -17.29 -2.28
CA HIS A 282 10.48 -16.50 -1.80
C HIS A 282 9.17 -17.02 -2.36
N GLY A 283 8.06 -16.82 -1.62
CA GLY A 283 6.76 -17.25 -2.07
C GLY A 283 5.67 -17.06 -1.02
N SER A 284 4.45 -17.36 -1.44
CA SER A 284 3.24 -17.34 -0.61
C SER A 284 2.29 -18.44 -1.06
N THR A 285 1.58 -19.04 -0.10
CA THR A 285 0.55 -20.03 -0.43
C THR A 285 -0.60 -19.41 -1.21
N TYR A 286 -1.01 -18.19 -0.85
CA TYR A 286 -2.17 -17.51 -1.42
C TYR A 286 -1.81 -16.44 -2.45
N GLY A 287 -0.58 -15.92 -2.47
CA GLY A 287 -0.15 -14.88 -3.42
C GLY A 287 -0.35 -15.33 -4.86
N GLY A 288 -1.10 -14.54 -5.65
CA GLY A 288 -1.41 -14.84 -7.04
C GLY A 288 -2.44 -15.95 -7.26
N ASN A 289 -3.28 -16.26 -6.26
CA ASN A 289 -4.37 -17.22 -6.46
C ASN A 289 -5.38 -16.73 -7.52
N PRO A 290 -6.13 -17.63 -8.18
CA PRO A 290 -7.04 -17.27 -9.27
C PRO A 290 -8.10 -16.25 -8.91
N VAL A 291 -8.61 -16.25 -7.67
CA VAL A 291 -9.62 -15.27 -7.22
C VAL A 291 -8.97 -13.90 -7.10
N ALA A 292 -7.81 -13.79 -6.43
CA ALA A 292 -7.05 -12.56 -6.30
C ALA A 292 -6.72 -11.95 -7.68
N ALA A 293 -6.26 -12.78 -8.63
CA ALA A 293 -5.93 -12.36 -9.99
C ALA A 293 -7.14 -11.72 -10.70
N ARG A 294 -8.30 -12.35 -10.65
CA ARG A 294 -9.52 -11.85 -11.29
C ARG A 294 -10.06 -10.57 -10.61
N VAL A 295 -10.01 -10.55 -9.29
CA VAL A 295 -10.44 -9.37 -8.50
C VAL A 295 -9.56 -8.16 -8.79
N ALA A 296 -8.23 -8.34 -8.82
CA ALA A 296 -7.30 -7.26 -9.09
C ALA A 296 -7.46 -6.67 -10.49
N ILE A 297 -7.61 -7.51 -11.53
CA ILE A 297 -7.90 -7.05 -12.89
C ILE A 297 -9.20 -6.22 -12.89
N ALA A 298 -10.28 -6.74 -12.33
CA ALA A 298 -11.56 -6.04 -12.30
C ALA A 298 -11.49 -4.70 -11.54
N ALA A 299 -10.73 -4.65 -10.44
CA ALA A 299 -10.52 -3.43 -9.67
C ALA A 299 -9.75 -2.35 -10.46
N LEU A 300 -8.71 -2.74 -11.19
CA LEU A 300 -7.94 -1.83 -12.06
C LEU A 300 -8.77 -1.35 -13.26
N GLU A 301 -9.58 -2.23 -13.85
CA GLU A 301 -10.51 -1.85 -14.91
C GLU A 301 -11.55 -0.82 -14.44
N VAL A 302 -12.09 -0.96 -13.21
CA VAL A 302 -13.03 0.02 -12.64
C VAL A 302 -12.35 1.38 -12.48
N ILE A 303 -11.12 1.43 -11.96
CA ILE A 303 -10.38 2.68 -11.82
C ILE A 303 -10.26 3.39 -13.16
N LYS A 304 -9.92 2.66 -14.23
CA LYS A 304 -9.77 3.20 -15.58
C LYS A 304 -11.09 3.60 -16.21
N ASP A 305 -12.07 2.68 -16.20
CA ASP A 305 -13.35 2.84 -16.94
C ASP A 305 -14.19 3.98 -16.33
N GLU A 306 -14.13 4.14 -15.00
CA GLU A 306 -14.86 5.17 -14.26
C GLU A 306 -14.06 6.45 -14.03
N LYS A 307 -12.81 6.52 -14.52
CA LYS A 307 -11.91 7.68 -14.41
C LYS A 307 -11.75 8.13 -12.97
N LEU A 308 -11.48 7.17 -12.06
CA LEU A 308 -11.49 7.47 -10.62
C LEU A 308 -10.36 8.40 -10.19
N SER A 309 -9.23 8.44 -10.91
CA SER A 309 -8.15 9.40 -10.64
C SER A 309 -8.62 10.84 -10.85
N GLU A 310 -9.22 11.11 -12.01
CA GLU A 310 -9.71 12.45 -12.35
C GLU A 310 -10.83 12.89 -11.41
N ARG A 311 -11.72 11.97 -11.05
CA ARG A 311 -12.78 12.23 -10.08
C ARG A 311 -12.24 12.51 -8.68
N ALA A 312 -11.22 11.78 -8.26
CA ALA A 312 -10.59 11.99 -6.95
C ALA A 312 -9.88 13.36 -6.88
N GLU A 313 -9.24 13.79 -7.96
CA GLU A 313 -8.63 15.12 -8.05
C GLU A 313 -9.69 16.24 -7.93
N GLU A 314 -10.73 16.16 -8.78
CA GLU A 314 -11.80 17.17 -8.81
C GLU A 314 -12.54 17.26 -7.46
N LEU A 315 -13.01 16.12 -6.95
CA LEU A 315 -13.79 16.08 -5.70
C LEU A 315 -12.93 16.41 -4.48
N GLY A 316 -11.67 16.00 -4.48
CA GLY A 316 -10.73 16.34 -3.42
C GLY A 316 -10.44 17.83 -3.34
N GLN A 317 -10.31 18.50 -4.48
CA GLN A 317 -10.15 19.95 -4.52
C GLN A 317 -11.39 20.66 -3.98
N ILE A 318 -12.59 20.29 -4.45
CA ILE A 318 -13.85 20.83 -3.95
C ILE A 318 -13.95 20.62 -2.42
N PHE A 319 -13.63 19.44 -1.93
CA PHE A 319 -13.72 19.11 -0.51
C PHE A 319 -12.79 19.98 0.33
N ARG A 320 -11.52 20.11 -0.06
CA ARG A 320 -10.55 20.97 0.64
C ARG A 320 -10.95 22.43 0.61
N ASP A 321 -11.47 22.92 -0.52
CA ASP A 321 -11.90 24.32 -0.65
C ASP A 321 -13.13 24.62 0.23
N GLU A 322 -14.07 23.69 0.36
CA GLU A 322 -15.20 23.83 1.27
C GLU A 322 -14.79 23.77 2.74
N LEU A 323 -13.86 22.86 3.10
CA LEU A 323 -13.33 22.77 4.46
C LEU A 323 -12.60 24.06 4.88
N LYS A 324 -11.83 24.68 3.99
CA LYS A 324 -11.12 25.94 4.25
C LYS A 324 -12.04 27.13 4.49
N LYS A 325 -13.32 27.06 4.08
CA LYS A 325 -14.33 28.11 4.33
C LYS A 325 -14.94 28.02 5.72
N ILE A 326 -14.70 26.94 6.47
CA ILE A 326 -15.23 26.77 7.81
C ILE A 326 -14.46 27.71 8.77
N ASP A 327 -15.11 28.77 9.18
CA ASP A 327 -14.58 29.69 10.19
C ASP A 327 -14.80 29.11 11.60
N SER A 328 -13.85 28.28 12.03
CA SER A 328 -13.90 27.66 13.34
C SER A 328 -12.49 27.47 13.90
N PRO A 329 -12.25 27.77 15.17
CA PRO A 329 -10.97 27.52 15.82
C PRO A 329 -10.64 26.00 15.95
N MET A 330 -11.59 25.14 15.63
CA MET A 330 -11.38 23.68 15.60
C MET A 330 -10.75 23.21 14.29
N VAL A 331 -10.74 24.05 13.24
CA VAL A 331 -10.11 23.74 11.95
C VAL A 331 -8.78 24.48 11.88
N GLU A 332 -7.70 23.81 12.26
CA GLU A 332 -6.36 24.39 12.28
C GLU A 332 -5.64 24.24 10.93
N LEU A 333 -5.83 23.10 10.25
CA LEU A 333 -5.16 22.80 9.00
C LEU A 333 -6.05 21.92 8.11
N VAL A 334 -6.06 22.23 6.82
CA VAL A 334 -6.65 21.39 5.76
C VAL A 334 -5.56 21.07 4.75
N ARG A 335 -5.20 19.80 4.62
CA ARG A 335 -4.16 19.30 3.71
C ARG A 335 -4.60 18.00 3.02
N GLY A 336 -3.92 17.61 1.95
CA GLY A 336 -4.16 16.39 1.22
C GLY A 336 -3.94 16.53 -0.28
N LYS A 337 -4.00 15.42 -1.01
CA LYS A 337 -4.06 15.35 -2.48
C LYS A 337 -5.18 14.39 -2.90
N GLY A 338 -5.94 14.75 -3.93
CA GLY A 338 -7.13 13.99 -4.33
C GLY A 338 -8.10 13.81 -3.17
N LEU A 339 -8.49 12.57 -2.90
CA LEU A 339 -9.37 12.19 -1.79
C LEU A 339 -8.62 11.57 -0.59
N LEU A 340 -7.33 11.83 -0.46
CA LEU A 340 -6.54 11.58 0.74
C LEU A 340 -6.33 12.92 1.45
N ASN A 341 -7.17 13.23 2.49
CA ASN A 341 -7.27 14.54 3.15
C ASN A 341 -7.29 14.39 4.66
#